data_db3e2bf90c0d117d95d16f60bd4d4c58
#
_entry.id   db3e2bf90c0d117d95d16f60bd4d4c58
#
_cell.length_a   1.000
_cell.length_b   1.000
_cell.length_c   1.000
_cell.angle_alpha   90.00
_cell.angle_beta   90.00
_cell.angle_gamma   90.00
#
_symmetry.space_group_name_H-M   'P 1'
#
loop_
_entity.id
_entity.type
_entity.pdbx_description
1 polymer ?
#
loop_
_entity_poly.entity_id
_entity_poly.type
_entity_poly.pdbx_seq_one_letter_code
_entity_poly.pdbx_strand_id
1 'polypeptide(L)'
;MTRVLVTGGGGQLGRSIADLVDKARFAHLDVHILTRAALDLGDPPQVRTALAEIDPEVIINTAAYTNVDRAEDEPERASNTNETGADLLAGFKRRLIHLSTDFVFDGTKDGWYVEGDATAPLGHYGRTKARSEAVIRAQIDDHLILRTSWLYSAHGHNFVKTMLRLATDNAEMRVVADQVGCPTSAHDLADALLRLVDTECRGTFHLAGTEEATWHEFAVGIVEAAGIDVEIEAIATTEYPTRAPHPANSRLDSTAIVDAAGIRLPGWRTSLPAVIEQIQALTD
;
A
#
# COMPACT_ATOMS: atom_id res chain seq x y z
N MET A 1 -26.93 -5.86 -1.97
CA MET A 1 -25.49 -6.09 -1.75
C MET A 1 -24.76 -5.10 -2.63
N THR A 2 -23.87 -4.31 -2.05
CA THR A 2 -23.04 -3.37 -2.81
C THR A 2 -22.01 -4.13 -3.61
N ARG A 3 -21.99 -3.95 -4.93
CA ARG A 3 -21.04 -4.64 -5.81
C ARG A 3 -19.72 -3.90 -5.86
N VAL A 4 -18.67 -4.58 -5.41
CA VAL A 4 -17.32 -4.03 -5.25
C VAL A 4 -16.34 -4.75 -6.18
N LEU A 5 -15.64 -4.00 -7.02
CA LEU A 5 -14.51 -4.52 -7.78
C LEU A 5 -13.20 -4.18 -7.05
N VAL A 6 -12.39 -5.18 -6.78
CA VAL A 6 -11.02 -5.03 -6.28
C VAL A 6 -10.04 -5.38 -7.38
N THR A 7 -9.22 -4.42 -7.80
CA THR A 7 -8.10 -4.67 -8.72
C THR A 7 -6.85 -5.09 -7.94
N GLY A 8 -5.87 -5.74 -8.59
CA GLY A 8 -4.63 -6.13 -7.94
C GLY A 8 -4.76 -7.31 -6.96
N GLY A 9 -5.74 -8.21 -7.19
CA GLY A 9 -6.03 -9.36 -6.33
C GLY A 9 -4.88 -10.33 -6.06
N GLY A 10 -3.82 -10.31 -6.89
CA GLY A 10 -2.61 -11.12 -6.66
C GLY A 10 -1.57 -10.47 -5.76
N GLY A 11 -1.73 -9.17 -5.43
CA GLY A 11 -0.82 -8.40 -4.57
C GLY A 11 -1.06 -8.65 -3.07
N GLN A 12 -0.22 -8.05 -2.23
CA GLN A 12 -0.33 -8.15 -0.77
C GLN A 12 -1.73 -7.76 -0.27
N LEU A 13 -2.19 -6.58 -0.66
CA LEU A 13 -3.45 -6.02 -0.19
C LEU A 13 -4.67 -6.74 -0.78
N GLY A 14 -4.64 -7.08 -2.08
CA GLY A 14 -5.72 -7.83 -2.71
C GLY A 14 -5.93 -9.22 -2.09
N ARG A 15 -4.85 -9.92 -1.71
CA ARG A 15 -4.93 -11.18 -0.98
C ARG A 15 -5.43 -10.99 0.45
N SER A 16 -4.97 -9.95 1.14
CA SER A 16 -5.48 -9.63 2.49
C SER A 16 -6.97 -9.27 2.48
N ILE A 17 -7.47 -8.63 1.40
CA ILE A 17 -8.93 -8.44 1.21
C ILE A 17 -9.61 -9.79 1.01
N ALA A 18 -9.05 -10.70 0.21
CA ALA A 18 -9.63 -12.03 0.00
C ALA A 18 -9.74 -12.83 1.31
N ASP A 19 -8.79 -12.69 2.23
CA ASP A 19 -8.84 -13.34 3.55
C ASP A 19 -9.97 -12.81 4.45
N LEU A 20 -10.57 -11.67 4.11
CA LEU A 20 -11.56 -10.98 4.93
C LEU A 20 -12.98 -10.99 4.38
N VAL A 21 -13.17 -11.12 3.07
CA VAL A 21 -14.49 -10.94 2.41
C VAL A 21 -15.55 -11.92 2.92
N ASP A 22 -15.15 -13.12 3.32
CA ASP A 22 -16.07 -14.14 3.86
C ASP A 22 -16.44 -13.91 5.32
N LYS A 23 -15.89 -12.89 5.99
CA LYS A 23 -16.29 -12.57 7.36
C LYS A 23 -17.71 -12.02 7.40
N ALA A 24 -18.51 -12.47 8.37
CA ALA A 24 -19.93 -12.12 8.50
C ALA A 24 -20.20 -10.60 8.43
N ARG A 25 -19.26 -9.78 8.93
CA ARG A 25 -19.39 -8.31 8.92
C ARG A 25 -19.37 -7.69 7.52
N PHE A 26 -18.85 -8.40 6.50
CA PHE A 26 -18.80 -7.96 5.10
C PHE A 26 -19.78 -8.71 4.18
N ALA A 27 -20.66 -9.55 4.74
CA ALA A 27 -21.62 -10.35 3.98
C ALA A 27 -22.63 -9.52 3.14
N HIS A 28 -22.71 -8.20 3.38
CA HIS A 28 -23.53 -7.27 2.59
C HIS A 28 -22.82 -6.76 1.33
N LEU A 29 -21.54 -7.06 1.15
CA LEU A 29 -20.75 -6.72 -0.03
C LEU A 29 -20.70 -7.91 -0.99
N ASP A 30 -20.83 -7.64 -2.28
CA ASP A 30 -20.58 -8.57 -3.38
C ASP A 30 -19.22 -8.23 -4.01
N VAL A 31 -18.15 -8.89 -3.53
CA VAL A 31 -16.77 -8.49 -3.82
C VAL A 31 -16.14 -9.35 -4.91
N HIS A 32 -15.80 -8.72 -6.02
CA HIS A 32 -15.11 -9.31 -7.17
C HIS A 32 -13.64 -8.93 -7.13
N ILE A 33 -12.76 -9.87 -6.79
CA ILE A 33 -11.31 -9.63 -6.68
C ILE A 33 -10.62 -10.14 -7.94
N LEU A 34 -10.08 -9.23 -8.75
CA LEU A 34 -9.42 -9.57 -10.00
C LEU A 34 -7.91 -9.46 -9.89
N THR A 35 -7.24 -10.54 -10.28
CA THR A 35 -5.78 -10.55 -10.42
C THR A 35 -5.36 -9.87 -11.72
N ARG A 36 -4.06 -9.59 -11.88
CA ARG A 36 -3.52 -9.00 -13.11
C ARG A 36 -3.83 -9.81 -14.36
N ALA A 37 -3.90 -11.13 -14.27
CA ALA A 37 -4.23 -12.00 -15.42
C ALA A 37 -5.67 -11.78 -15.90
N ALA A 38 -6.60 -11.46 -15.00
CA ALA A 38 -8.00 -11.18 -15.32
C ALA A 38 -8.27 -9.69 -15.60
N LEU A 39 -7.45 -8.79 -15.03
CA LEU A 39 -7.58 -7.34 -15.20
C LEU A 39 -6.19 -6.67 -15.12
N ASP A 40 -5.53 -6.50 -16.26
CA ASP A 40 -4.31 -5.69 -16.38
C ASP A 40 -4.70 -4.23 -16.65
N LEU A 41 -4.36 -3.35 -15.72
CA LEU A 41 -4.62 -1.90 -15.85
C LEU A 41 -3.84 -1.26 -17.01
N GLY A 42 -2.79 -1.92 -17.50
CA GLY A 42 -2.06 -1.52 -18.71
C GLY A 42 -2.73 -1.94 -20.02
N ASP A 43 -3.88 -2.66 -19.96
CA ASP A 43 -4.67 -3.11 -21.11
C ASP A 43 -6.06 -2.44 -21.11
N PRO A 44 -6.24 -1.30 -21.79
CA PRO A 44 -7.51 -0.56 -21.78
C PRO A 44 -8.74 -1.35 -22.29
N PRO A 45 -8.67 -2.21 -23.33
CA PRO A 45 -9.74 -3.12 -23.69
C PRO A 45 -10.18 -4.03 -22.55
N GLN A 46 -9.22 -4.69 -21.88
CA GLN A 46 -9.51 -5.59 -20.77
C GLN A 46 -10.18 -4.87 -19.59
N VAL A 47 -9.69 -3.65 -19.26
CA VAL A 47 -10.31 -2.82 -18.21
C VAL A 47 -11.76 -2.51 -18.53
N ARG A 48 -12.05 -2.05 -19.75
CA ARG A 48 -13.43 -1.72 -20.17
C ARG A 48 -14.35 -2.93 -20.14
N THR A 49 -13.87 -4.10 -20.60
CA THR A 49 -14.66 -5.34 -20.59
C THR A 49 -14.99 -5.76 -19.17
N ALA A 50 -14.01 -5.85 -18.31
CA ALA A 50 -14.22 -6.27 -16.92
C ALA A 50 -15.18 -5.34 -16.15
N LEU A 51 -15.04 -4.02 -16.33
CA LEU A 51 -15.93 -3.04 -15.70
C LEU A 51 -17.35 -3.09 -16.25
N ALA A 52 -17.52 -3.37 -17.55
CA ALA A 52 -18.85 -3.52 -18.15
C ALA A 52 -19.55 -4.83 -17.71
N GLU A 53 -18.80 -5.92 -17.55
CA GLU A 53 -19.35 -7.22 -17.14
C GLU A 53 -19.72 -7.23 -15.65
N ILE A 54 -18.88 -6.64 -14.81
CA ILE A 54 -19.09 -6.61 -13.35
C ILE A 54 -20.08 -5.50 -12.98
N ASP A 55 -20.07 -4.36 -13.67
CA ASP A 55 -20.83 -3.15 -13.38
C ASP A 55 -20.75 -2.77 -11.88
N PRO A 56 -19.55 -2.50 -11.33
CA PRO A 56 -19.36 -2.26 -9.91
C PRO A 56 -19.96 -0.92 -9.48
N GLU A 57 -20.48 -0.84 -8.26
CA GLU A 57 -20.88 0.41 -7.61
C GLU A 57 -19.66 1.11 -7.00
N VAL A 58 -18.71 0.31 -6.49
CA VAL A 58 -17.47 0.79 -5.88
C VAL A 58 -16.27 0.05 -6.47
N ILE A 59 -15.22 0.78 -6.78
CA ILE A 59 -13.94 0.21 -7.24
C ILE A 59 -12.89 0.46 -6.15
N ILE A 60 -12.25 -0.59 -5.65
CA ILE A 60 -11.08 -0.50 -4.78
C ILE A 60 -9.85 -0.82 -5.64
N ASN A 61 -9.09 0.21 -5.98
CA ASN A 61 -7.88 0.03 -6.79
C ASN A 61 -6.65 -0.19 -5.92
N THR A 62 -6.25 -1.44 -5.76
CA THR A 62 -4.99 -1.84 -5.12
C THR A 62 -3.90 -2.22 -6.13
N ALA A 63 -4.23 -2.25 -7.43
CA ALA A 63 -3.26 -2.56 -8.46
C ALA A 63 -2.31 -1.38 -8.71
N ALA A 64 -1.03 -1.66 -8.70
CA ALA A 64 0.00 -0.71 -9.06
C ALA A 64 1.28 -1.43 -9.53
N TYR A 65 2.09 -0.72 -10.29
CA TYR A 65 3.50 -1.04 -10.47
C TYR A 65 4.27 -0.52 -9.25
N THR A 66 4.64 -1.40 -8.33
CA THR A 66 5.17 -1.04 -6.99
C THR A 66 6.67 -1.25 -6.82
N ASN A 67 7.36 -1.79 -7.84
CA ASN A 67 8.80 -1.93 -7.76
C ASN A 67 9.47 -0.56 -8.01
N VAL A 68 9.80 0.13 -6.92
CA VAL A 68 10.30 1.51 -6.92
C VAL A 68 11.56 1.64 -7.76
N ASP A 69 12.56 0.76 -7.55
CA ASP A 69 13.83 0.79 -8.28
C ASP A 69 13.66 0.46 -9.77
N ARG A 70 12.87 -0.56 -10.10
CA ARG A 70 12.61 -0.92 -11.51
C ARG A 70 11.73 0.09 -12.23
N ALA A 71 11.00 0.94 -11.54
CA ALA A 71 10.24 2.01 -12.18
C ALA A 71 11.15 3.03 -12.87
N GLU A 72 12.40 3.19 -12.41
CA GLU A 72 13.40 4.03 -13.09
C GLU A 72 13.87 3.41 -14.43
N ASP A 73 13.86 2.07 -14.54
CA ASP A 73 14.24 1.33 -15.75
C ASP A 73 13.07 1.02 -16.69
N GLU A 74 11.85 0.92 -16.13
CA GLU A 74 10.62 0.59 -16.86
C GLU A 74 9.58 1.73 -16.77
N PRO A 75 9.93 3.00 -17.08
CA PRO A 75 9.07 4.16 -16.80
C PRO A 75 7.74 4.11 -17.53
N GLU A 76 7.72 3.66 -18.79
CA GLU A 76 6.49 3.54 -19.57
C GLU A 76 5.52 2.52 -18.95
N ARG A 77 6.04 1.39 -18.49
CA ARG A 77 5.24 0.35 -17.85
C ARG A 77 4.66 0.83 -16.51
N ALA A 78 5.47 1.54 -15.71
CA ALA A 78 5.00 2.14 -14.48
C ALA A 78 3.91 3.19 -14.74
N SER A 79 4.10 4.08 -15.73
CA SER A 79 3.09 5.08 -16.13
C SER A 79 1.81 4.44 -16.66
N ASN A 80 1.91 3.44 -17.55
CA ASN A 80 0.74 2.76 -18.10
C ASN A 80 -0.11 2.10 -17.01
N THR A 81 0.53 1.43 -16.03
CA THR A 81 -0.21 0.78 -14.94
C THR A 81 -0.76 1.80 -13.94
N ASN A 82 0.07 2.74 -13.48
CA ASN A 82 -0.28 3.61 -12.35
C ASN A 82 -1.11 4.82 -12.78
N GLU A 83 -0.77 5.47 -13.89
CA GLU A 83 -1.39 6.71 -14.36
C GLU A 83 -2.54 6.40 -15.33
N THR A 84 -2.26 5.72 -16.47
CA THR A 84 -3.29 5.40 -17.46
C THR A 84 -4.35 4.45 -16.90
N GLY A 85 -3.94 3.46 -16.09
CA GLY A 85 -4.90 2.57 -15.43
C GLY A 85 -5.83 3.30 -14.46
N ALA A 86 -5.31 4.26 -13.69
CA ALA A 86 -6.14 5.07 -12.79
C ALA A 86 -7.11 5.99 -13.58
N ASP A 87 -6.64 6.58 -14.69
CA ASP A 87 -7.45 7.37 -15.62
C ASP A 87 -8.63 6.58 -16.17
N LEU A 88 -8.38 5.36 -16.61
CA LEU A 88 -9.42 4.45 -17.12
C LEU A 88 -10.46 4.11 -16.04
N LEU A 89 -10.02 3.79 -14.81
CA LEU A 89 -10.95 3.48 -13.71
C LEU A 89 -11.80 4.68 -13.35
N ALA A 90 -11.22 5.87 -13.23
CA ALA A 90 -11.94 7.11 -12.94
C ALA A 90 -12.94 7.47 -14.06
N GLY A 91 -12.62 7.13 -15.31
CA GLY A 91 -13.48 7.35 -16.48
C GLY A 91 -14.84 6.65 -16.39
N PHE A 92 -14.97 5.57 -15.61
CA PHE A 92 -16.25 4.86 -15.39
C PHE A 92 -17.22 5.59 -14.46
N LYS A 93 -16.78 6.68 -13.79
CA LYS A 93 -17.64 7.52 -12.94
C LYS A 93 -18.36 6.72 -11.84
N ARG A 94 -17.72 5.69 -11.32
CA ARG A 94 -18.13 4.96 -10.11
C ARG A 94 -17.32 5.44 -8.91
N ARG A 95 -17.82 5.24 -7.69
CA ARG A 95 -17.03 5.50 -6.48
C ARG A 95 -15.67 4.80 -6.57
N LEU A 96 -14.57 5.54 -6.43
CA LEU A 96 -13.22 5.01 -6.57
C LEU A 96 -12.40 5.21 -5.29
N ILE A 97 -12.08 4.11 -4.62
CA ILE A 97 -11.11 4.08 -3.51
C ILE A 97 -9.75 3.68 -4.12
N HIS A 98 -8.79 4.61 -4.12
CA HIS A 98 -7.50 4.44 -4.78
C HIS A 98 -6.34 4.48 -3.80
N LEU A 99 -5.51 3.42 -3.80
CA LEU A 99 -4.29 3.38 -2.99
C LEU A 99 -3.19 4.21 -3.64
N SER A 100 -2.69 5.18 -2.87
CA SER A 100 -1.51 5.98 -3.19
C SER A 100 -0.39 5.66 -2.18
N THR A 101 0.64 6.50 -2.11
CA THR A 101 1.90 6.21 -1.43
C THR A 101 2.50 7.46 -0.78
N ASP A 102 3.32 7.25 0.24
CA ASP A 102 4.25 8.21 0.84
C ASP A 102 5.30 8.73 -0.14
N PHE A 103 5.66 7.96 -1.19
CA PHE A 103 6.62 8.37 -2.23
C PHE A 103 6.16 9.56 -3.09
N VAL A 104 4.94 10.08 -2.88
CA VAL A 104 4.52 11.35 -3.48
C VAL A 104 5.22 12.56 -2.83
N PHE A 105 5.86 12.39 -1.68
CA PHE A 105 6.62 13.39 -0.96
C PHE A 105 8.13 13.24 -1.18
N ASP A 106 8.90 14.31 -0.92
CA ASP A 106 10.36 14.33 -1.06
C ASP A 106 11.11 13.83 0.18
N GLY A 107 10.42 13.65 1.31
CA GLY A 107 11.03 13.18 2.55
C GLY A 107 11.85 14.23 3.31
N THR A 108 11.76 15.52 2.96
CA THR A 108 12.57 16.61 3.55
C THR A 108 11.87 17.31 4.72
N LYS A 109 10.58 17.08 4.93
CA LYS A 109 9.81 17.70 6.01
C LYS A 109 10.25 17.19 7.38
N ASP A 110 10.42 18.09 8.33
CA ASP A 110 10.53 17.74 9.74
C ASP A 110 9.14 17.37 10.29
N GLY A 111 9.01 16.17 10.89
CA GLY A 111 7.75 15.67 11.43
C GLY A 111 6.88 14.94 10.41
N TRP A 112 5.60 14.84 10.71
CA TRP A 112 4.64 14.04 9.95
C TRP A 112 4.09 14.82 8.75
N TYR A 113 3.96 14.16 7.59
CA TYR A 113 3.25 14.70 6.45
C TYR A 113 1.74 14.69 6.71
N VAL A 114 1.08 15.79 6.35
CA VAL A 114 -0.37 15.92 6.32
C VAL A 114 -0.87 16.01 4.88
N GLU A 115 -2.15 15.77 4.64
CA GLU A 115 -2.73 15.70 3.29
C GLU A 115 -2.57 16.98 2.47
N GLY A 116 -2.51 18.14 3.16
CA GLY A 116 -2.30 19.45 2.55
C GLY A 116 -0.88 19.80 2.16
N ASP A 117 0.10 18.96 2.52
CA ASP A 117 1.49 19.18 2.13
C ASP A 117 1.67 19.00 0.62
N ALA A 118 2.53 19.82 0.03
CA ALA A 118 2.81 19.76 -1.40
C ALA A 118 3.52 18.44 -1.77
N THR A 119 3.05 17.79 -2.82
CA THR A 119 3.72 16.60 -3.36
C THR A 119 4.95 17.01 -4.17
N ALA A 120 6.08 16.33 -3.94
CA ALA A 120 7.37 16.57 -4.61
C ALA A 120 8.14 15.24 -4.79
N PRO A 121 7.62 14.29 -5.58
CA PRO A 121 8.17 12.94 -5.68
C PRO A 121 9.58 12.92 -6.24
N LEU A 122 10.49 12.20 -5.59
CA LEU A 122 11.90 12.08 -5.98
C LEU A 122 12.09 11.18 -7.21
N GLY A 123 11.44 10.02 -7.22
CA GLY A 123 11.60 8.96 -8.22
C GLY A 123 10.40 8.85 -9.19
N HIS A 124 10.56 8.02 -10.21
CA HIS A 124 9.52 7.81 -11.24
C HIS A 124 8.25 7.18 -10.67
N TYR A 125 8.39 6.19 -9.78
CA TYR A 125 7.24 5.58 -9.09
C TYR A 125 6.36 6.64 -8.39
N GLY A 126 6.97 7.48 -7.55
CA GLY A 126 6.25 8.54 -6.85
C GLY A 126 5.58 9.53 -7.82
N ARG A 127 6.28 9.90 -8.93
CA ARG A 127 5.70 10.76 -9.97
C ARG A 127 4.46 10.15 -10.62
N THR A 128 4.47 8.84 -10.96
CA THR A 128 3.30 8.18 -11.54
C THR A 128 2.13 8.14 -10.56
N LYS A 129 2.39 7.93 -9.27
CA LYS A 129 1.35 7.92 -8.23
C LYS A 129 0.78 9.33 -7.98
N ALA A 130 1.61 10.36 -7.92
CA ALA A 130 1.14 11.74 -7.80
C ALA A 130 0.27 12.17 -9.01
N ARG A 131 0.63 11.75 -10.23
CA ARG A 131 -0.17 11.98 -11.45
C ARG A 131 -1.49 11.21 -11.40
N SER A 132 -1.51 9.95 -10.93
CA SER A 132 -2.76 9.20 -10.77
C SER A 132 -3.73 9.91 -9.81
N GLU A 133 -3.22 10.46 -8.70
CA GLU A 133 -4.05 11.25 -7.79
C GLU A 133 -4.64 12.49 -8.48
N ALA A 134 -3.83 13.21 -9.27
CA ALA A 134 -4.28 14.40 -9.99
C ALA A 134 -5.37 14.09 -11.03
N VAL A 135 -5.18 13.00 -11.79
CA VAL A 135 -6.14 12.53 -12.80
C VAL A 135 -7.47 12.12 -12.16
N ILE A 136 -7.43 11.37 -11.05
CA ILE A 136 -8.64 10.95 -10.32
C ILE A 136 -9.41 12.17 -9.81
N ARG A 137 -8.72 13.13 -9.14
CA ARG A 137 -9.35 14.37 -8.65
C ARG A 137 -9.99 15.20 -9.75
N ALA A 138 -9.39 15.22 -10.94
CA ALA A 138 -9.93 15.99 -12.07
C ALA A 138 -11.16 15.34 -12.73
N GLN A 139 -11.30 14.01 -12.61
CA GLN A 139 -12.34 13.27 -13.33
C GLN A 139 -13.58 12.93 -12.53
N ILE A 140 -13.45 12.68 -11.24
CA ILE A 140 -14.54 12.12 -10.42
C ILE A 140 -14.56 12.76 -9.02
N ASP A 141 -15.72 13.26 -8.60
CA ASP A 141 -15.93 13.83 -7.27
C ASP A 141 -16.03 12.75 -6.20
N ASP A 142 -16.64 11.59 -6.53
CA ASP A 142 -16.80 10.47 -5.62
C ASP A 142 -15.54 9.58 -5.61
N HIS A 143 -14.44 10.16 -5.12
CA HIS A 143 -13.17 9.47 -4.94
C HIS A 143 -12.69 9.51 -3.50
N LEU A 144 -11.96 8.47 -3.12
CA LEU A 144 -11.21 8.38 -1.87
C LEU A 144 -9.78 7.92 -2.20
N ILE A 145 -8.83 8.84 -2.15
CA ILE A 145 -7.41 8.57 -2.36
C ILE A 145 -6.78 8.35 -0.99
N LEU A 146 -6.15 7.19 -0.80
CA LEU A 146 -5.51 6.81 0.45
C LEU A 146 -4.01 6.65 0.25
N ARG A 147 -3.21 7.56 0.82
CA ARG A 147 -1.77 7.42 0.87
C ARG A 147 -1.39 6.53 2.04
N THR A 148 -0.60 5.52 1.76
CA THR A 148 -0.08 4.57 2.76
C THR A 148 1.42 4.39 2.61
N SER A 149 2.08 3.75 3.56
CA SER A 149 3.53 3.55 3.54
C SER A 149 3.92 2.17 4.05
N TRP A 150 5.07 1.67 3.62
CA TRP A 150 5.79 0.51 4.16
C TRP A 150 4.89 -0.72 4.39
N LEU A 151 4.11 -1.07 3.35
CA LEU A 151 3.12 -2.14 3.42
C LEU A 151 3.79 -3.51 3.60
N TYR A 152 3.34 -4.28 4.60
CA TYR A 152 3.79 -5.64 4.87
C TYR A 152 2.62 -6.59 5.11
N SER A 153 2.82 -7.88 4.83
CA SER A 153 1.81 -8.93 5.00
C SER A 153 2.43 -10.33 4.99
N ALA A 154 1.62 -11.34 5.28
CA ALA A 154 1.98 -12.74 5.04
C ALA A 154 2.07 -13.08 3.53
N HIS A 155 1.44 -12.28 2.66
CA HIS A 155 1.38 -12.50 1.22
C HIS A 155 2.46 -11.74 0.46
N GLY A 156 2.79 -12.26 -0.74
CA GLY A 156 3.71 -11.61 -1.67
C GLY A 156 5.14 -11.47 -1.15
N HIS A 157 5.87 -10.52 -1.72
CA HIS A 157 7.23 -10.17 -1.31
C HIS A 157 7.21 -8.83 -0.59
N ASN A 158 7.83 -8.75 0.59
CA ASN A 158 7.92 -7.54 1.40
C ASN A 158 9.10 -7.61 2.36
N PHE A 159 9.31 -6.50 3.09
CA PHE A 159 10.44 -6.35 3.99
C PHE A 159 10.44 -7.38 5.12
N VAL A 160 9.28 -7.67 5.75
CA VAL A 160 9.16 -8.65 6.84
C VAL A 160 9.66 -10.02 6.38
N LYS A 161 9.15 -10.51 5.24
CA LYS A 161 9.57 -11.83 4.69
C LYS A 161 11.05 -11.85 4.30
N THR A 162 11.57 -10.72 3.83
CA THR A 162 12.99 -10.60 3.51
C THR A 162 13.86 -10.71 4.76
N MET A 163 13.51 -10.00 5.83
CA MET A 163 14.24 -10.04 7.10
C MET A 163 14.19 -11.41 7.73
N LEU A 164 13.01 -12.06 7.78
CA LEU A 164 12.87 -13.43 8.30
C LEU A 164 13.75 -14.43 7.55
N ARG A 165 13.78 -14.36 6.21
CA ARG A 165 14.64 -15.24 5.41
C ARG A 165 16.11 -15.01 5.69
N LEU A 166 16.58 -13.75 5.71
CA LEU A 166 17.97 -13.42 5.98
C LEU A 166 18.39 -13.86 7.38
N ALA A 167 17.55 -13.66 8.38
CA ALA A 167 17.79 -14.08 9.75
C ALA A 167 17.88 -15.62 9.88
N THR A 168 17.04 -16.36 9.16
CA THR A 168 17.07 -17.84 9.15
C THR A 168 18.33 -18.38 8.46
N ASP A 169 18.79 -17.72 7.40
CA ASP A 169 20.02 -18.08 6.67
C ASP A 169 21.29 -17.74 7.47
N ASN A 170 21.16 -17.19 8.70
CA ASN A 170 22.25 -16.65 9.53
C ASN A 170 23.15 -15.66 8.76
N ALA A 171 22.56 -14.90 7.86
CA ALA A 171 23.27 -13.89 7.10
C ALA A 171 23.59 -12.68 7.99
N GLU A 172 24.75 -12.08 7.78
CA GLU A 172 25.06 -10.77 8.36
C GLU A 172 24.02 -9.77 7.85
N MET A 173 23.30 -9.12 8.77
CA MET A 173 22.23 -8.19 8.41
C MET A 173 22.67 -6.75 8.65
N ARG A 174 22.63 -5.94 7.59
CA ARG A 174 22.92 -4.51 7.62
C ARG A 174 21.68 -3.77 7.13
N VAL A 175 21.11 -2.90 7.95
CA VAL A 175 19.82 -2.25 7.66
C VAL A 175 19.90 -0.74 7.90
N VAL A 176 19.35 0.03 6.96
CA VAL A 176 19.31 1.49 6.99
C VAL A 176 18.58 2.01 8.23
N ALA A 177 19.21 2.94 8.95
CA ALA A 177 18.71 3.50 10.21
C ALA A 177 18.38 5.00 10.16
N ASP A 178 18.61 5.66 9.01
CA ASP A 178 18.38 7.09 8.79
C ASP A 178 17.20 7.39 7.86
N GLN A 179 16.36 6.39 7.56
CA GLN A 179 15.05 6.55 6.93
C GLN A 179 13.96 6.17 7.92
N VAL A 180 12.95 7.03 8.09
CA VAL A 180 11.85 6.84 9.03
C VAL A 180 10.51 6.82 8.32
N GLY A 181 9.61 5.91 8.71
CA GLY A 181 8.29 5.76 8.10
C GLY A 181 7.30 5.07 9.04
N CYS A 182 6.15 4.69 8.51
CA CYS A 182 5.08 4.02 9.24
C CYS A 182 4.82 2.64 8.64
N PRO A 183 5.39 1.56 9.19
CA PRO A 183 5.06 0.21 8.73
C PRO A 183 3.56 -0.06 8.86
N THR A 184 2.94 -0.51 7.78
CA THR A 184 1.48 -0.69 7.68
C THR A 184 1.13 -2.13 7.36
N SER A 185 0.33 -2.78 8.21
CA SER A 185 -0.19 -4.12 7.96
C SER A 185 -1.21 -4.10 6.83
N ALA A 186 -1.00 -4.91 5.80
CA ALA A 186 -1.96 -5.03 4.70
C ALA A 186 -3.29 -5.66 5.14
N HIS A 187 -3.30 -6.49 6.17
CA HIS A 187 -4.52 -7.05 6.73
C HIS A 187 -5.37 -5.96 7.39
N ASP A 188 -4.76 -5.07 8.19
CA ASP A 188 -5.48 -3.99 8.86
C ASP A 188 -5.95 -2.94 7.84
N LEU A 189 -5.14 -2.63 6.83
CA LEU A 189 -5.52 -1.75 5.75
C LEU A 189 -6.66 -2.35 4.91
N ALA A 190 -6.66 -3.67 4.66
CA ALA A 190 -7.73 -4.37 3.95
C ALA A 190 -9.07 -4.30 4.71
N ASP A 191 -9.05 -4.48 6.03
CA ASP A 191 -10.24 -4.29 6.88
C ASP A 191 -10.78 -2.86 6.79
N ALA A 192 -9.89 -1.89 6.88
CA ALA A 192 -10.24 -0.48 6.75
C ALA A 192 -10.84 -0.15 5.38
N LEU A 193 -10.27 -0.68 4.28
CA LEU A 193 -10.78 -0.48 2.92
C LEU A 193 -12.21 -1.02 2.75
N LEU A 194 -12.47 -2.23 3.25
CA LEU A 194 -13.81 -2.82 3.18
C LEU A 194 -14.83 -2.01 3.99
N ARG A 195 -14.45 -1.48 5.14
CA ARG A 195 -15.31 -0.60 5.95
C ARG A 195 -15.54 0.76 5.30
N LEU A 196 -14.57 1.30 4.57
CA LEU A 196 -14.68 2.57 3.85
C LEU A 196 -15.66 2.51 2.67
N VAL A 197 -16.01 1.32 2.15
CA VAL A 197 -17.05 1.15 1.13
C VAL A 197 -18.36 1.77 1.55
N ASP A 198 -18.73 1.61 2.83
CA ASP A 198 -20.02 2.05 3.37
C ASP A 198 -20.03 3.50 3.90
N THR A 199 -18.93 4.23 3.73
CA THR A 199 -18.82 5.61 4.22
C THR A 199 -19.05 6.63 3.11
N GLU A 200 -19.42 7.86 3.51
CA GLU A 200 -19.48 9.01 2.60
C GLU A 200 -18.14 9.76 2.52
N CYS A 201 -17.04 9.18 3.04
CA CYS A 201 -15.72 9.80 3.05
C CYS A 201 -15.20 10.00 1.62
N ARG A 202 -14.80 11.21 1.26
CA ARG A 202 -14.31 11.61 -0.07
C ARG A 202 -13.10 12.51 0.05
N GLY A 203 -12.24 12.48 -0.95
CA GLY A 203 -11.05 13.32 -1.03
C GLY A 203 -9.76 12.52 -0.88
N THR A 204 -8.71 13.19 -0.42
CA THR A 204 -7.39 12.58 -0.21
C THR A 204 -7.10 12.49 1.27
N PHE A 205 -6.69 11.32 1.76
CA PHE A 205 -6.34 11.08 3.16
C PHE A 205 -5.07 10.24 3.27
N HIS A 206 -4.45 10.30 4.44
CA HIS A 206 -3.41 9.37 4.84
C HIS A 206 -4.03 8.23 5.64
N LEU A 207 -3.60 6.99 5.35
CA LEU A 207 -4.02 5.80 6.08
C LEU A 207 -2.84 4.83 6.19
N ALA A 208 -2.08 4.97 7.26
CA ALA A 208 -0.87 4.22 7.56
C ALA A 208 -0.88 3.74 9.02
N GLY A 209 0.04 2.85 9.37
CA GLY A 209 0.27 2.45 10.76
C GLY A 209 0.58 3.66 11.64
N THR A 210 0.14 3.65 12.89
CA THR A 210 0.22 4.82 13.80
C THR A 210 1.55 4.94 14.52
N GLU A 211 2.44 3.96 14.39
CA GLU A 211 3.78 3.97 15.00
C GLU A 211 4.84 4.15 13.92
N GLU A 212 5.75 5.10 14.16
CA GLU A 212 6.94 5.28 13.33
C GLU A 212 8.00 4.22 13.63
N ALA A 213 8.88 3.98 12.66
CA ALA A 213 10.11 3.21 12.82
C ALA A 213 11.12 3.63 11.75
N THR A 214 12.41 3.44 12.03
CA THR A 214 13.41 3.28 10.98
C THR A 214 13.33 1.86 10.39
N TRP A 215 13.92 1.65 9.20
CA TRP A 215 14.01 0.28 8.67
C TRP A 215 14.76 -0.66 9.61
N HIS A 216 15.81 -0.13 10.27
CA HIS A 216 16.56 -0.89 11.27
C HIS A 216 15.70 -1.29 12.48
N GLU A 217 14.99 -0.33 13.11
CA GLU A 217 14.09 -0.63 14.23
C GLU A 217 12.99 -1.62 13.85
N PHE A 218 12.46 -1.50 12.62
CA PHE A 218 11.46 -2.45 12.13
C PHE A 218 12.06 -3.84 11.92
N ALA A 219 13.31 -3.93 11.39
CA ALA A 219 14.02 -5.21 11.23
C ALA A 219 14.29 -5.89 12.58
N VAL A 220 14.74 -5.13 13.60
CA VAL A 220 14.91 -5.64 14.96
C VAL A 220 13.59 -6.17 15.52
N GLY A 221 12.51 -5.40 15.42
CA GLY A 221 11.19 -5.86 15.88
C GLY A 221 10.69 -7.12 15.16
N ILE A 222 11.04 -7.31 13.88
CA ILE A 222 10.67 -8.52 13.12
C ILE A 222 11.37 -9.75 13.68
N VAL A 223 12.69 -9.70 13.90
CA VAL A 223 13.43 -10.86 14.41
C VAL A 223 13.09 -11.16 15.86
N GLU A 224 12.88 -10.14 16.69
CA GLU A 224 12.40 -10.30 18.07
C GLU A 224 11.02 -10.99 18.10
N ALA A 225 10.07 -10.51 17.31
CA ALA A 225 8.72 -11.11 17.24
C ALA A 225 8.72 -12.54 16.69
N ALA A 226 9.71 -12.89 15.86
CA ALA A 226 9.91 -14.25 15.36
C ALA A 226 10.69 -15.15 16.32
N GLY A 227 11.23 -14.62 17.42
CA GLY A 227 12.07 -15.36 18.36
C GLY A 227 13.44 -15.77 17.79
N ILE A 228 13.97 -15.02 16.82
CA ILE A 228 15.25 -15.27 16.17
C ILE A 228 16.30 -14.35 16.81
N ASP A 229 17.36 -14.95 17.33
CA ASP A 229 18.52 -14.22 17.90
C ASP A 229 19.55 -13.96 16.81
N VAL A 230 19.59 -12.75 16.28
CA VAL A 230 20.52 -12.31 15.24
C VAL A 230 20.86 -10.84 15.44
N GLU A 231 22.13 -10.49 15.26
CA GLU A 231 22.57 -9.08 15.32
C GLU A 231 22.29 -8.40 13.96
N ILE A 232 21.75 -7.17 14.05
CA ILE A 232 21.46 -6.33 12.88
C ILE A 232 22.25 -5.03 13.01
N GLU A 233 23.19 -4.82 12.10
CA GLU A 233 23.99 -3.60 12.03
C GLU A 233 23.17 -2.43 11.47
N ALA A 234 23.16 -1.31 12.20
CA ALA A 234 22.57 -0.06 11.71
C ALA A 234 23.54 0.65 10.76
N ILE A 235 23.08 0.95 9.54
CA ILE A 235 23.88 1.65 8.53
C ILE A 235 23.18 2.92 8.04
N ALA A 236 23.95 3.83 7.44
CA ALA A 236 23.39 5.01 6.77
C ALA A 236 22.89 4.67 5.34
N THR A 237 21.93 5.44 4.82
CA THR A 237 21.44 5.33 3.44
C THR A 237 22.56 5.35 2.41
N THR A 238 23.65 6.14 2.67
CA THR A 238 24.81 6.24 1.77
C THR A 238 25.61 4.95 1.64
N GLU A 239 25.45 4.01 2.59
CA GLU A 239 26.10 2.69 2.56
C GLU A 239 25.25 1.62 1.86
N TYR A 240 24.01 1.95 1.53
CA TYR A 240 23.09 1.08 0.80
C TYR A 240 22.52 1.80 -0.45
N PRO A 241 23.32 1.98 -1.50
CA PRO A 241 22.87 2.70 -2.69
C PRO A 241 21.72 1.95 -3.40
N THR A 242 20.62 2.64 -3.63
CA THR A 242 19.46 2.18 -4.39
C THR A 242 19.39 2.91 -5.73
N ARG A 243 18.67 2.32 -6.71
CA ARG A 243 18.51 2.93 -8.04
C ARG A 243 17.60 4.16 -7.99
N ALA A 244 16.49 4.04 -7.28
CA ALA A 244 15.62 5.17 -7.00
C ALA A 244 16.03 5.87 -5.69
N PRO A 245 15.95 7.19 -5.60
CA PRO A 245 16.10 7.88 -4.32
C PRO A 245 14.91 7.54 -3.41
N HIS A 246 15.23 7.14 -2.17
CA HIS A 246 14.23 6.88 -1.15
C HIS A 246 14.10 8.09 -0.23
N PRO A 247 12.88 8.50 0.17
CA PRO A 247 12.69 9.61 1.09
C PRO A 247 13.24 9.27 2.48
N ALA A 248 13.94 10.24 3.11
CA ALA A 248 14.43 10.08 4.47
C ALA A 248 13.30 10.06 5.50
N ASN A 249 12.19 10.72 5.19
CA ASN A 249 10.99 10.77 6.02
C ASN A 249 9.74 10.40 5.22
N SER A 250 9.05 9.36 5.65
CA SER A 250 7.82 8.82 5.08
C SER A 250 6.68 8.76 6.10
N ARG A 251 6.74 9.52 7.19
CA ARG A 251 5.72 9.51 8.24
C ARG A 251 4.45 10.21 7.76
N LEU A 252 3.33 9.51 7.80
CA LEU A 252 2.01 10.00 7.36
C LEU A 252 1.09 10.19 8.57
N ASP A 253 0.63 11.41 8.81
CA ASP A 253 -0.39 11.69 9.82
C ASP A 253 -1.76 11.25 9.29
N SER A 254 -2.38 10.29 9.99
CA SER A 254 -3.70 9.74 9.65
C SER A 254 -4.83 10.34 10.49
N THR A 255 -4.62 11.47 11.14
CA THR A 255 -5.65 12.08 12.00
C THR A 255 -6.90 12.47 11.22
N ALA A 256 -6.75 13.00 10.01
CA ALA A 256 -7.88 13.45 9.19
C ALA A 256 -8.86 12.32 8.82
N ILE A 257 -8.38 11.11 8.51
CA ILE A 257 -9.27 9.97 8.22
C ILE A 257 -9.94 9.42 9.48
N VAL A 258 -9.28 9.52 10.64
CA VAL A 258 -9.91 9.19 11.94
C VAL A 258 -11.08 10.12 12.22
N ASP A 259 -10.89 11.42 12.01
CA ASP A 259 -11.95 12.42 12.22
C ASP A 259 -13.11 12.27 11.21
N ALA A 260 -12.80 11.94 9.95
CA ALA A 260 -13.78 11.82 8.88
C ALA A 260 -14.56 10.49 8.89
N ALA A 261 -13.93 9.38 9.24
CA ALA A 261 -14.50 8.04 9.10
C ALA A 261 -14.40 7.17 10.36
N GLY A 262 -13.77 7.63 11.44
CA GLY A 262 -13.57 6.85 12.65
C GLY A 262 -12.63 5.65 12.47
N ILE A 263 -11.80 5.66 11.43
CA ILE A 263 -10.90 4.55 11.08
C ILE A 263 -9.47 4.90 11.48
N ARG A 264 -8.89 4.07 12.34
CA ARG A 264 -7.50 4.14 12.78
C ARG A 264 -6.85 2.78 12.61
N LEU A 265 -5.68 2.73 11.98
CA LEU A 265 -4.88 1.51 11.92
C LEU A 265 -4.07 1.34 13.21
N PRO A 266 -3.79 0.10 13.63
CA PRO A 266 -2.88 -0.17 14.74
C PRO A 266 -1.43 0.26 14.40
N GLY A 267 -0.61 0.38 15.45
CA GLY A 267 0.83 0.45 15.28
C GLY A 267 1.40 -0.91 14.85
N TRP A 268 2.54 -0.87 14.18
CA TRP A 268 3.15 -2.09 13.62
C TRP A 268 3.52 -3.13 14.68
N ARG A 269 3.90 -2.71 15.90
CA ARG A 269 4.18 -3.63 17.01
C ARG A 269 2.96 -4.45 17.43
N THR A 270 1.79 -3.88 17.28
CA THR A 270 0.52 -4.58 17.54
C THR A 270 0.19 -5.60 16.47
N SER A 271 0.40 -5.26 15.19
CA SER A 271 -0.03 -6.10 14.05
C SER A 271 1.01 -7.15 13.64
N LEU A 272 2.30 -6.87 13.86
CA LEU A 272 3.42 -7.68 13.37
C LEU A 272 3.39 -9.14 13.87
N PRO A 273 3.12 -9.45 15.16
CA PRO A 273 3.10 -10.83 15.65
C PRO A 273 2.12 -11.72 14.87
N ALA A 274 0.90 -11.23 14.62
CA ALA A 274 -0.11 -11.98 13.87
C ALA A 274 0.31 -12.22 12.40
N VAL A 275 1.00 -11.25 11.78
CA VAL A 275 1.51 -11.41 10.41
C VAL A 275 2.64 -12.45 10.36
N ILE A 276 3.53 -12.48 11.36
CA ILE A 276 4.60 -13.48 11.45
C ILE A 276 4.00 -14.88 11.64
N GLU A 277 3.03 -15.03 12.53
CA GLU A 277 2.31 -16.29 12.73
C GLU A 277 1.67 -16.79 11.42
N GLN A 278 1.02 -15.91 10.66
CA GLN A 278 0.49 -16.25 9.35
C GLN A 278 1.58 -16.67 8.34
N ILE A 279 2.74 -16.01 8.33
CA ILE A 279 3.85 -16.37 7.45
C ILE A 279 4.33 -17.80 7.78
N GLN A 280 4.50 -18.11 9.06
CA GLN A 280 4.93 -19.43 9.53
C GLN A 280 3.92 -20.52 9.11
N ALA A 281 2.61 -20.27 9.35
CA ALA A 281 1.55 -21.21 8.97
C ALA A 281 1.40 -21.45 7.44
N LEU A 282 1.88 -20.53 6.61
CA LEU A 282 1.90 -20.70 5.14
C LEU A 282 3.15 -21.41 4.62
N THR A 283 4.15 -21.63 5.49
CA THR A 283 5.43 -22.24 5.12
C THR A 283 5.51 -23.72 5.56
N ASP A 284 4.71 -24.09 6.56
CA ASP A 284 4.49 -25.47 7.02
C ASP A 284 3.54 -26.23 6.08
#